data_0010fa88aa1f02d1c90fd4b0da4fce98
#
_entry.id   0010fa88aa1f02d1c90fd4b0da4fce98
#
_cell.length_a   1.000
_cell.length_b   1.000
_cell.length_c   1.000
_cell.angle_alpha   90.00
_cell.angle_beta   90.00
_cell.angle_gamma   90.00
#
_symmetry.space_group_name_H-M   'P 1'
#
loop_
_entity.id
_entity.type
_entity.pdbx_description
1 polymer ?
#
loop_
_entity_poly.entity_id
_entity_poly.type
_entity_poly.pdbx_seq_one_letter_code
_entity_poly.pdbx_strand_id
1 'polypeptide(L)'
;MLAIEVENVVKEFPGGWRRPPVRVIDDISFTVEKGQHVAIIGPNGCGKTTLLRTIATIYRPDAGKVRIFGQDVFNWRQSERSRRAFAFISPALNFQAKLTLRQTIEFFATVLQKPPGTVIPFLKRTGLYAMWDQRLEGFSDGQKAMLRLAIAFLKQPRVLFLDEVVANLDLARREKVIGMLEELEAFQDLTLLMVDHDPYVVDRLCDRILVLQEGGRVHRFTSVRELMDEVPYRFTVEVNLKRDVDDALAAKVAQPLRRYEMTLRYFAADEQAVHRISRRVLKLLGERVQDYVTAPVSLKDVYYLMREES
;
A
#
# COMPACT_ATOMS: atom_id res chain seq x y z
N MET A 1 6.90 9.77 19.91
CA MET A 1 6.90 11.12 19.29
C MET A 1 6.05 11.06 18.04
N LEU A 2 5.08 11.97 17.86
CA LEU A 2 4.20 11.98 16.71
C LEU A 2 4.94 12.51 15.46
N ALA A 3 4.83 11.76 14.37
CA ALA A 3 5.34 12.17 13.08
C ALA A 3 4.27 12.84 12.22
N ILE A 4 3.03 12.31 12.27
CA ILE A 4 1.88 12.85 11.54
C ILE A 4 0.72 12.98 12.50
N GLU A 5 0.04 14.12 12.48
CA GLU A 5 -1.17 14.41 13.23
C GLU A 5 -2.22 14.95 12.24
N VAL A 6 -3.36 14.29 12.19
CA VAL A 6 -4.51 14.66 11.36
C VAL A 6 -5.69 14.90 12.29
N GLU A 7 -6.26 16.11 12.26
CA GLU A 7 -7.31 16.55 13.19
C GLU A 7 -8.50 17.09 12.38
N ASN A 8 -9.64 16.41 12.45
CA ASN A 8 -10.93 16.80 11.88
C ASN A 8 -10.85 17.24 10.41
N VAL A 9 -10.04 16.54 9.62
CA VAL A 9 -9.78 16.90 8.22
C VAL A 9 -11.00 16.61 7.37
N VAL A 10 -11.42 17.63 6.62
CA VAL A 10 -12.48 17.57 5.61
C VAL A 10 -11.90 17.98 4.26
N LYS A 11 -12.28 17.27 3.20
CA LYS A 11 -11.96 17.64 1.82
C LYS A 11 -13.15 17.48 0.91
N GLU A 12 -13.49 18.58 0.23
CA GLU A 12 -14.54 18.66 -0.75
C GLU A 12 -13.99 19.04 -2.13
N PHE A 13 -14.65 18.56 -3.18
CA PHE A 13 -14.36 18.97 -4.55
C PHE A 13 -15.60 19.56 -5.20
N PRO A 14 -15.45 20.53 -6.11
CA PRO A 14 -16.60 21.08 -6.84
C PRO A 14 -17.41 19.99 -7.56
N GLY A 15 -18.72 19.95 -7.38
CA GLY A 15 -19.63 18.96 -7.99
C GLY A 15 -19.92 19.20 -9.49
N GLY A 16 -19.23 20.17 -10.13
CA GLY A 16 -19.49 20.58 -11.50
C GLY A 16 -20.62 21.64 -11.58
N TRP A 17 -20.96 22.06 -12.82
CA TRP A 17 -21.92 23.12 -13.03
C TRP A 17 -23.30 22.75 -12.43
N ARG A 18 -23.79 23.57 -11.48
CA ARG A 18 -25.08 23.40 -10.75
C ARG A 18 -25.19 22.14 -9.85
N ARG A 19 -24.07 21.48 -9.52
CA ARG A 19 -24.09 20.38 -8.55
C ARG A 19 -23.42 20.81 -7.23
N PRO A 20 -23.92 20.34 -6.08
CA PRO A 20 -23.27 20.63 -4.81
C PRO A 20 -21.85 20.04 -4.78
N PRO A 21 -20.96 20.58 -3.94
CA PRO A 21 -19.63 20.00 -3.69
C PRO A 21 -19.78 18.54 -3.25
N VAL A 22 -18.83 17.71 -3.67
CA VAL A 22 -18.74 16.32 -3.26
C VAL A 22 -17.72 16.23 -2.13
N ARG A 23 -18.18 15.84 -0.94
CA ARG A 23 -17.31 15.59 0.20
C ARG A 23 -16.67 14.21 0.03
N VAL A 24 -15.34 14.19 -0.09
CA VAL A 24 -14.53 12.98 -0.32
C VAL A 24 -13.85 12.55 0.97
N ILE A 25 -13.49 13.47 1.86
CA ILE A 25 -12.96 13.23 3.20
C ILE A 25 -13.88 13.91 4.19
N ASP A 26 -14.36 13.16 5.18
CA ASP A 26 -15.35 13.62 6.15
C ASP A 26 -14.88 13.36 7.59
N ASP A 27 -14.36 14.43 8.20
CA ASP A 27 -13.98 14.48 9.62
C ASP A 27 -12.98 13.39 10.05
N ILE A 28 -11.86 13.27 9.31
CA ILE A 28 -10.83 12.28 9.60
C ILE A 28 -9.86 12.81 10.66
N SER A 29 -9.66 11.99 11.72
CA SER A 29 -8.67 12.23 12.77
C SER A 29 -7.88 10.95 13.07
N PHE A 30 -6.55 11.04 13.05
CA PHE A 30 -5.64 9.97 13.49
C PHE A 30 -4.22 10.51 13.69
N THR A 31 -3.36 9.71 14.32
CA THR A 31 -1.95 10.03 14.52
C THR A 31 -1.05 8.88 14.10
N VAL A 32 0.15 9.22 13.62
CA VAL A 32 1.19 8.25 13.27
C VAL A 32 2.45 8.58 14.06
N GLU A 33 3.00 7.62 14.74
CA GLU A 33 4.24 7.79 15.50
C GLU A 33 5.46 7.72 14.58
N LYS A 34 6.58 8.32 15.03
CA LYS A 34 7.86 8.24 14.31
C LYS A 34 8.26 6.76 14.14
N GLY A 35 8.62 6.38 12.93
CA GLY A 35 9.05 5.04 12.57
C GLY A 35 7.90 4.06 12.32
N GLN A 36 6.63 4.45 12.52
CA GLN A 36 5.50 3.59 12.13
C GLN A 36 5.29 3.58 10.63
N HIS A 37 4.95 2.41 10.11
CA HIS A 37 4.54 2.20 8.73
C HIS A 37 3.03 1.91 8.68
N VAL A 38 2.27 2.79 8.05
CA VAL A 38 0.81 2.76 8.03
C VAL A 38 0.30 2.65 6.59
N ALA A 39 -0.56 1.66 6.33
CA ALA A 39 -1.31 1.55 5.09
C ALA A 39 -2.70 2.15 5.22
N ILE A 40 -3.14 2.93 4.23
CA ILE A 40 -4.52 3.37 4.07
C ILE A 40 -5.21 2.39 3.12
N ILE A 41 -6.20 1.67 3.62
CA ILE A 41 -6.99 0.71 2.83
C ILE A 41 -8.49 1.06 2.85
N GLY A 42 -9.27 0.48 1.96
CA GLY A 42 -10.71 0.69 1.87
C GLY A 42 -11.24 0.52 0.45
N PRO A 43 -12.55 0.66 0.22
CA PRO A 43 -13.17 0.53 -1.10
C PRO A 43 -12.61 1.52 -2.14
N ASN A 44 -12.82 1.22 -3.42
CA ASN A 44 -12.49 2.17 -4.47
C ASN A 44 -13.39 3.41 -4.36
N GLY A 45 -12.79 4.61 -4.52
CA GLY A 45 -13.52 5.87 -4.42
C GLY A 45 -13.75 6.38 -2.99
N CYS A 46 -13.40 5.66 -1.92
CA CYS A 46 -13.59 6.11 -0.53
C CYS A 46 -12.65 7.24 -0.08
N GLY A 47 -11.75 7.73 -0.93
CA GLY A 47 -10.92 8.89 -0.62
C GLY A 47 -9.49 8.62 -0.19
N LYS A 48 -8.96 7.39 -0.25
CA LYS A 48 -7.58 7.02 0.18
C LYS A 48 -6.50 7.93 -0.40
N THR A 49 -6.44 7.99 -1.73
CA THR A 49 -5.49 8.85 -2.46
C THR A 49 -5.71 10.34 -2.15
N THR A 50 -6.97 10.76 -1.98
CA THR A 50 -7.30 12.14 -1.61
C THR A 50 -6.79 12.47 -0.21
N LEU A 51 -6.96 11.59 0.76
CA LEU A 51 -6.45 11.75 2.11
C LEU A 51 -4.92 11.83 2.10
N LEU A 52 -4.25 10.87 1.45
CA LEU A 52 -2.79 10.86 1.34
C LEU A 52 -2.26 12.15 0.70
N ARG A 53 -2.87 12.60 -0.40
CA ARG A 53 -2.49 13.85 -1.09
C ARG A 53 -2.79 15.11 -0.27
N THR A 54 -3.81 15.09 0.57
CA THR A 54 -4.10 16.18 1.50
C THR A 54 -3.02 16.26 2.57
N ILE A 55 -2.64 15.13 3.17
CA ILE A 55 -1.56 15.08 4.18
C ILE A 55 -0.22 15.48 3.56
N ALA A 56 0.05 15.05 2.32
CA ALA A 56 1.25 15.40 1.55
C ALA A 56 1.22 16.83 0.97
N THR A 57 0.27 17.67 1.36
CA THR A 57 0.12 19.09 0.94
C THR A 57 -0.16 19.33 -0.54
N ILE A 58 -0.58 18.33 -1.28
CA ILE A 58 -1.00 18.46 -2.70
C ILE A 58 -2.38 19.09 -2.77
N TYR A 59 -3.30 18.67 -1.88
CA TYR A 59 -4.60 19.30 -1.70
C TYR A 59 -4.64 20.04 -0.37
N ARG A 60 -5.23 21.24 -0.37
CA ARG A 60 -5.54 21.92 0.88
C ARG A 60 -6.84 21.36 1.45
N PRO A 61 -6.93 21.04 2.74
CA PRO A 61 -8.18 20.66 3.39
C PRO A 61 -9.13 21.85 3.44
N ASP A 62 -10.42 21.58 3.40
CA ASP A 62 -11.47 22.60 3.54
C ASP A 62 -11.76 22.88 5.02
N ALA A 63 -11.50 21.91 5.90
CA ALA A 63 -11.50 22.07 7.35
C ALA A 63 -10.47 21.14 8.00
N GLY A 64 -10.20 21.38 9.29
CA GLY A 64 -9.25 20.58 10.07
C GLY A 64 -7.80 21.03 9.93
N LYS A 65 -6.89 20.21 10.48
CA LYS A 65 -5.44 20.51 10.52
C LYS A 65 -4.62 19.27 10.24
N VAL A 66 -3.47 19.48 9.60
CA VAL A 66 -2.45 18.44 9.41
C VAL A 66 -1.12 18.97 9.92
N ARG A 67 -0.47 18.21 10.82
CA ARG A 67 0.88 18.54 11.30
C ARG A 67 1.84 17.41 10.98
N ILE A 68 3.05 17.77 10.61
CA ILE A 68 4.19 16.85 10.45
C ILE A 68 5.27 17.28 11.41
N PHE A 69 5.64 16.39 12.36
CA PHE A 69 6.52 16.70 13.50
C PHE A 69 6.13 17.97 14.24
N GLY A 70 4.82 18.11 14.54
CA GLY A 70 4.25 19.26 15.24
C GLY A 70 4.16 20.55 14.41
N GLN A 71 4.60 20.56 13.15
CA GLN A 71 4.54 21.74 12.26
C GLN A 71 3.27 21.67 11.42
N ASP A 72 2.43 22.70 11.45
CA ASP A 72 1.26 22.80 10.55
C ASP A 72 1.72 22.96 9.12
N VAL A 73 1.38 21.98 8.29
CA VAL A 73 1.85 21.92 6.89
C VAL A 73 1.19 22.95 5.99
N PHE A 74 0.10 23.57 6.41
CA PHE A 74 -0.64 24.60 5.66
C PHE A 74 -0.41 26.02 6.21
N ASN A 75 0.28 26.14 7.35
CA ASN A 75 0.72 27.43 7.85
C ASN A 75 1.92 27.92 7.01
N TRP A 76 1.79 29.09 6.37
CA TRP A 76 2.82 29.60 5.46
C TRP A 76 4.22 29.79 6.10
N ARG A 77 4.26 30.06 7.43
CA ARG A 77 5.54 30.21 8.17
C ARG A 77 6.22 28.89 8.50
N GLN A 78 5.47 27.79 8.53
CA GLN A 78 5.95 26.47 8.94
C GLN A 78 6.05 25.48 7.76
N SER A 79 5.33 25.76 6.67
CA SER A 79 5.15 24.84 5.55
C SER A 79 6.44 24.45 4.83
N GLU A 80 7.41 25.36 4.73
CA GLU A 80 8.69 25.06 4.09
C GLU A 80 9.47 24.02 4.91
N ARG A 81 9.54 24.19 6.24
CA ARG A 81 10.23 23.28 7.14
C ARG A 81 9.56 21.91 7.16
N SER A 82 8.22 21.87 7.19
CA SER A 82 7.45 20.63 7.12
C SER A 82 7.68 19.90 5.80
N ARG A 83 7.63 20.61 4.66
CA ARG A 83 7.85 20.03 3.33
C ARG A 83 9.25 19.45 3.15
N ARG A 84 10.26 19.98 3.83
CA ARG A 84 11.61 19.40 3.83
C ARG A 84 11.65 18.05 4.55
N ALA A 85 10.74 17.79 5.48
CA ALA A 85 10.73 16.58 6.30
C ALA A 85 10.12 15.37 5.59
N PHE A 86 9.37 15.53 4.50
CA PHE A 86 8.72 14.42 3.80
C PHE A 86 9.00 14.38 2.31
N ALA A 87 8.83 13.19 1.72
CA ALA A 87 8.74 13.00 0.28
C ALA A 87 7.42 12.32 -0.09
N PHE A 88 6.89 12.64 -1.27
CA PHE A 88 5.70 12.03 -1.85
C PHE A 88 6.06 11.38 -3.18
N ILE A 89 5.68 10.12 -3.34
CA ILE A 89 5.89 9.35 -4.57
C ILE A 89 4.54 8.85 -5.07
N SER A 90 4.33 9.06 -6.37
CA SER A 90 3.17 8.57 -7.09
C SER A 90 3.61 8.10 -8.48
N PRO A 91 2.92 7.14 -9.11
CA PRO A 91 3.15 6.76 -10.50
C PRO A 91 3.05 7.94 -11.48
N ALA A 92 2.30 8.98 -11.10
CA ALA A 92 2.14 10.20 -11.89
C ALA A 92 3.44 11.02 -12.04
N LEU A 93 4.47 10.77 -11.23
CA LEU A 93 5.79 11.38 -11.43
C LEU A 93 6.44 10.77 -12.66
N ASN A 94 6.37 11.53 -13.76
CA ASN A 94 6.97 11.15 -15.02
C ASN A 94 8.34 11.81 -15.21
N PHE A 95 9.22 11.11 -15.90
CA PHE A 95 10.56 11.56 -16.24
C PHE A 95 10.66 11.89 -17.72
N GLN A 96 11.53 12.84 -18.05
CA GLN A 96 11.82 13.14 -19.44
C GLN A 96 12.63 11.98 -20.05
N ALA A 97 12.01 11.23 -20.98
CA ALA A 97 12.54 10.00 -21.53
C ALA A 97 13.94 10.12 -22.17
N LYS A 98 14.24 11.29 -22.75
CA LYS A 98 15.51 11.57 -23.43
C LYS A 98 16.69 11.87 -22.49
N LEU A 99 16.43 12.15 -21.22
CA LEU A 99 17.49 12.35 -20.23
C LEU A 99 18.11 11.01 -19.83
N THR A 100 19.40 11.02 -19.48
CA THR A 100 20.05 9.90 -18.84
C THR A 100 19.69 9.83 -17.35
N LEU A 101 19.95 8.69 -16.70
CA LEU A 101 19.82 8.58 -15.25
C LEU A 101 20.67 9.64 -14.54
N ARG A 102 21.92 9.83 -14.96
CA ARG A 102 22.83 10.87 -14.45
C ARG A 102 22.16 12.24 -14.49
N GLN A 103 21.76 12.66 -15.69
CA GLN A 103 21.16 14.00 -15.89
C GLN A 103 19.90 14.19 -15.05
N THR A 104 19.10 13.16 -14.88
CA THR A 104 17.89 13.19 -14.05
C THR A 104 18.25 13.36 -12.57
N ILE A 105 19.20 12.58 -12.06
CA ILE A 105 19.66 12.70 -10.66
C ILE A 105 20.30 14.07 -10.41
N GLU A 106 21.15 14.57 -11.31
CA GLU A 106 21.78 15.90 -11.20
C GLU A 106 20.75 17.02 -11.22
N PHE A 107 19.72 16.92 -12.07
CA PHE A 107 18.61 17.86 -12.11
C PHE A 107 17.87 17.92 -10.76
N PHE A 108 17.43 16.78 -10.24
CA PHE A 108 16.73 16.75 -8.96
C PHE A 108 17.63 17.13 -7.78
N ALA A 109 18.91 16.78 -7.82
CA ALA A 109 19.90 17.18 -6.83
C ALA A 109 20.01 18.71 -6.76
N THR A 110 20.06 19.37 -7.92
CA THR A 110 20.08 20.84 -8.01
C THR A 110 18.78 21.45 -7.47
N VAL A 111 17.61 20.94 -7.88
CA VAL A 111 16.31 21.43 -7.41
C VAL A 111 16.14 21.26 -5.90
N LEU A 112 16.58 20.12 -5.36
CA LEU A 112 16.51 19.81 -3.92
C LEU A 112 17.64 20.41 -3.09
N GLN A 113 18.63 21.04 -3.73
CA GLN A 113 19.84 21.58 -3.10
C GLN A 113 20.58 20.50 -2.27
N LYS A 114 20.72 19.33 -2.87
CA LYS A 114 21.39 18.16 -2.26
C LYS A 114 22.53 17.68 -3.16
N PRO A 115 23.61 17.14 -2.58
CA PRO A 115 24.68 16.53 -3.40
C PRO A 115 24.14 15.30 -4.14
N PRO A 116 24.40 15.15 -5.46
CA PRO A 116 23.94 13.97 -6.20
C PRO A 116 24.54 12.67 -5.65
N GLY A 117 25.69 12.72 -4.99
CA GLY A 117 26.33 11.59 -4.30
C GLY A 117 25.49 10.96 -3.20
N THR A 118 24.56 11.72 -2.61
CA THR A 118 23.67 11.22 -1.53
C THR A 118 22.91 9.95 -1.91
N VAL A 119 22.51 9.81 -3.18
CA VAL A 119 21.68 8.69 -3.65
C VAL A 119 22.50 7.57 -4.31
N ILE A 120 23.80 7.76 -4.51
CA ILE A 120 24.67 6.74 -5.16
C ILE A 120 24.64 5.39 -4.43
N PRO A 121 24.72 5.31 -3.09
CA PRO A 121 24.61 4.02 -2.37
C PRO A 121 23.30 3.29 -2.70
N PHE A 122 22.17 4.00 -2.72
CA PHE A 122 20.88 3.44 -3.12
C PHE A 122 20.90 2.94 -4.58
N LEU A 123 21.40 3.74 -5.52
CA LEU A 123 21.48 3.35 -6.93
C LEU A 123 22.38 2.12 -7.16
N LYS A 124 23.47 1.98 -6.41
CA LYS A 124 24.35 0.80 -6.44
C LYS A 124 23.64 -0.43 -5.93
N ARG A 125 22.95 -0.33 -4.79
CA ARG A 125 22.23 -1.44 -4.16
C ARG A 125 21.06 -1.93 -5.02
N THR A 126 20.34 -1.03 -5.67
CA THR A 126 19.23 -1.36 -6.58
C THR A 126 19.69 -1.81 -7.97
N GLY A 127 20.97 -1.73 -8.28
CA GLY A 127 21.54 -2.02 -9.60
C GLY A 127 21.33 -0.92 -10.64
N LEU A 128 20.63 0.17 -10.28
CA LEU A 128 20.40 1.29 -11.23
C LEU A 128 21.70 2.01 -11.60
N TYR A 129 22.70 1.98 -10.73
CA TYR A 129 23.98 2.65 -11.02
C TYR A 129 24.69 2.12 -12.27
N ALA A 130 24.49 0.85 -12.62
CA ALA A 130 25.01 0.27 -13.87
C ALA A 130 24.41 0.93 -15.13
N MET A 131 23.30 1.65 -14.98
CA MET A 131 22.58 2.34 -16.07
C MET A 131 22.80 3.86 -16.02
N TRP A 132 23.86 4.33 -15.35
CA TRP A 132 24.12 5.74 -15.05
C TRP A 132 24.06 6.67 -16.27
N ASP A 133 24.58 6.21 -17.41
CA ASP A 133 24.61 6.97 -18.66
C ASP A 133 23.54 6.52 -19.67
N GLN A 134 22.63 5.61 -19.27
CA GLN A 134 21.52 5.18 -20.12
C GLN A 134 20.34 6.16 -20.05
N ARG A 135 19.66 6.33 -21.17
CA ARG A 135 18.45 7.16 -21.26
C ARG A 135 17.26 6.46 -20.62
N LEU A 136 16.36 7.25 -20.01
CA LEU A 136 15.20 6.75 -19.28
C LEU A 136 14.12 6.12 -20.19
N GLU A 137 14.15 6.38 -21.50
CA GLU A 137 13.24 5.72 -22.46
C GLU A 137 13.40 4.20 -22.48
N GLY A 138 14.59 3.68 -22.17
CA GLY A 138 14.88 2.25 -22.07
C GLY A 138 14.57 1.63 -20.71
N PHE A 139 14.10 2.41 -19.72
CA PHE A 139 13.84 1.90 -18.37
C PHE A 139 12.51 1.15 -18.29
N SER A 140 12.53 -0.04 -17.66
CA SER A 140 11.31 -0.75 -17.30
C SER A 140 10.54 0.02 -16.20
N ASP A 141 9.25 -0.31 -16.01
CA ASP A 141 8.42 0.34 -15.00
C ASP A 141 8.96 0.11 -13.57
N GLY A 142 9.52 -1.06 -13.29
CA GLY A 142 10.22 -1.34 -12.04
C GLY A 142 11.47 -0.45 -11.83
N GLN A 143 12.26 -0.23 -12.88
CA GLN A 143 13.40 0.68 -12.83
C GLN A 143 12.96 2.14 -12.65
N LYS A 144 11.85 2.55 -13.27
CA LYS A 144 11.24 3.87 -13.05
C LYS A 144 10.70 4.02 -11.63
N ALA A 145 10.10 2.98 -11.05
CA ALA A 145 9.67 2.98 -9.65
C ALA A 145 10.87 3.16 -8.70
N MET A 146 11.97 2.42 -8.94
CA MET A 146 13.20 2.60 -8.18
C MET A 146 13.82 3.98 -8.35
N LEU A 147 13.75 4.58 -9.54
CA LEU A 147 14.21 5.95 -9.76
C LEU A 147 13.38 6.97 -8.98
N ARG A 148 12.05 6.78 -8.90
CA ARG A 148 11.18 7.63 -8.05
C ARG A 148 11.60 7.55 -6.59
N LEU A 149 11.86 6.36 -6.09
CA LEU A 149 12.37 6.14 -4.73
C LEU A 149 13.75 6.80 -4.54
N ALA A 150 14.67 6.65 -5.50
CA ALA A 150 15.99 7.29 -5.45
C ALA A 150 15.87 8.81 -5.29
N ILE A 151 14.98 9.45 -6.06
CA ILE A 151 14.74 10.90 -5.97
C ILE A 151 14.12 11.28 -4.62
N ALA A 152 13.24 10.47 -4.07
CA ALA A 152 12.70 10.69 -2.74
C ALA A 152 13.80 10.60 -1.67
N PHE A 153 14.66 9.60 -1.72
CA PHE A 153 15.78 9.42 -0.79
C PHE A 153 16.86 10.49 -0.96
N LEU A 154 17.02 11.06 -2.16
CA LEU A 154 17.90 12.22 -2.37
C LEU A 154 17.50 13.41 -1.47
N LYS A 155 16.21 13.55 -1.17
CA LYS A 155 15.71 14.57 -0.26
C LYS A 155 16.04 14.29 1.21
N GLN A 156 16.38 13.05 1.58
CA GLN A 156 16.59 12.60 2.96
C GLN A 156 15.35 12.83 3.84
N PRO A 157 14.18 12.32 3.45
CA PRO A 157 12.95 12.57 4.17
C PRO A 157 12.93 11.80 5.50
N ARG A 158 12.12 12.28 6.45
CA ARG A 158 11.77 11.57 7.70
C ARG A 158 10.41 10.90 7.61
N VAL A 159 9.58 11.31 6.65
CA VAL A 159 8.28 10.72 6.31
C VAL A 159 8.23 10.44 4.81
N LEU A 160 7.77 9.27 4.45
CA LEU A 160 7.57 8.86 3.06
C LEU A 160 6.08 8.62 2.80
N PHE A 161 5.54 9.28 1.80
CA PHE A 161 4.20 9.05 1.30
C PHE A 161 4.27 8.27 -0.01
N LEU A 162 3.63 7.10 -0.07
CA LEU A 162 3.57 6.25 -1.27
C LEU A 162 2.12 6.11 -1.76
N ASP A 163 1.84 6.55 -2.99
CA ASP A 163 0.54 6.44 -3.63
C ASP A 163 0.61 5.38 -4.74
N GLU A 164 0.29 4.12 -4.43
CA GLU A 164 0.24 2.98 -5.37
C GLU A 164 1.52 2.77 -6.21
N VAL A 165 2.68 2.93 -5.61
CA VAL A 165 3.97 2.95 -6.33
C VAL A 165 4.32 1.62 -6.99
N VAL A 166 3.85 0.50 -6.44
CA VAL A 166 4.13 -0.86 -6.93
C VAL A 166 2.93 -1.54 -7.60
N ALA A 167 1.77 -0.88 -7.64
CA ALA A 167 0.51 -1.47 -8.13
C ALA A 167 0.56 -1.91 -9.61
N ASN A 168 1.33 -1.22 -10.44
CA ASN A 168 1.45 -1.50 -11.88
C ASN A 168 2.64 -2.41 -12.24
N LEU A 169 3.29 -3.01 -11.24
CA LEU A 169 4.40 -3.92 -11.47
C LEU A 169 3.89 -5.36 -11.52
N ASP A 170 4.47 -6.17 -12.42
CA ASP A 170 4.30 -7.62 -12.35
C ASP A 170 4.86 -8.18 -11.03
N LEU A 171 4.44 -9.39 -10.67
CA LEU A 171 4.77 -10.00 -9.38
C LEU A 171 6.29 -10.03 -9.12
N ALA A 172 7.09 -10.46 -10.11
CA ALA A 172 8.53 -10.59 -9.93
C ALA A 172 9.23 -9.23 -9.70
N ARG A 173 8.79 -8.18 -10.41
CA ARG A 173 9.32 -6.83 -10.22
C ARG A 173 8.86 -6.22 -8.91
N ARG A 174 7.62 -6.47 -8.51
CA ARG A 174 7.07 -6.04 -7.23
C ARG A 174 7.86 -6.64 -6.06
N GLU A 175 8.06 -7.96 -6.07
CA GLU A 175 8.89 -8.66 -5.09
C GLU A 175 10.28 -8.05 -4.96
N LYS A 176 10.91 -7.78 -6.10
CA LYS A 176 12.24 -7.15 -6.10
C LYS A 176 12.24 -5.77 -5.46
N VAL A 177 11.21 -4.93 -5.74
CA VAL A 177 11.09 -3.59 -5.14
C VAL A 177 10.83 -3.68 -3.65
N ILE A 178 9.91 -4.54 -3.21
CA ILE A 178 9.59 -4.74 -1.79
C ILE A 178 10.81 -5.26 -1.04
N GLY A 179 11.43 -6.35 -1.50
CA GLY A 179 12.62 -6.91 -0.87
C GLY A 179 13.76 -5.89 -0.74
N MET A 180 13.96 -5.04 -1.76
CA MET A 180 14.95 -3.96 -1.67
C MET A 180 14.57 -2.90 -0.64
N LEU A 181 13.28 -2.56 -0.49
CA LEU A 181 12.84 -1.61 0.54
C LEU A 181 13.06 -2.19 1.94
N GLU A 182 12.71 -3.46 2.15
CA GLU A 182 12.93 -4.14 3.44
C GLU A 182 14.40 -4.20 3.86
N GLU A 183 15.28 -4.42 2.89
CA GLU A 183 16.73 -4.47 3.12
C GLU A 183 17.36 -3.10 3.34
N LEU A 184 16.69 -2.00 3.05
CA LEU A 184 17.24 -0.66 3.21
C LEU A 184 17.11 -0.20 4.66
N GLU A 185 18.23 -0.11 5.37
CA GLU A 185 18.30 0.42 6.73
C GLU A 185 17.64 1.81 6.83
N ALA A 186 17.87 2.68 5.83
CA ALA A 186 17.26 3.99 5.76
C ALA A 186 15.73 3.95 5.65
N PHE A 187 15.14 2.88 5.11
CA PHE A 187 13.69 2.73 5.03
C PHE A 187 13.08 2.40 6.40
N GLN A 188 13.77 1.60 7.21
CA GLN A 188 13.30 1.22 8.55
C GLN A 188 13.25 2.41 9.52
N ASP A 189 14.09 3.43 9.30
CA ASP A 189 14.08 4.67 10.10
C ASP A 189 13.02 5.69 9.66
N LEU A 190 12.34 5.45 8.53
CA LEU A 190 11.30 6.33 8.01
C LEU A 190 9.96 6.09 8.72
N THR A 191 9.16 7.12 8.80
CA THR A 191 7.71 6.97 8.98
C THR A 191 7.09 6.81 7.59
N LEU A 192 6.28 5.79 7.40
CA LEU A 192 5.62 5.51 6.13
C LEU A 192 4.11 5.71 6.25
N LEU A 193 3.52 6.42 5.30
CA LEU A 193 2.08 6.40 5.07
C LEU A 193 1.84 6.08 3.60
N MET A 194 1.17 4.96 3.33
CA MET A 194 0.97 4.51 1.96
C MET A 194 -0.47 4.17 1.63
N VAL A 195 -0.81 4.27 0.36
CA VAL A 195 -2.02 3.69 -0.23
C VAL A 195 -1.57 2.54 -1.11
N ASP A 196 -2.05 1.35 -0.84
CA ASP A 196 -1.90 0.20 -1.72
C ASP A 196 -3.15 -0.69 -1.63
N HIS A 197 -3.48 -1.38 -2.72
CA HIS A 197 -4.61 -2.30 -2.79
C HIS A 197 -4.20 -3.75 -2.58
N ASP A 198 -2.90 -4.04 -2.66
CA ASP A 198 -2.38 -5.39 -2.51
C ASP A 198 -2.09 -5.69 -1.04
N PRO A 199 -2.89 -6.56 -0.40
CA PRO A 199 -2.65 -6.96 0.98
C PRO A 199 -1.26 -7.56 1.23
N TYR A 200 -0.64 -8.15 0.21
CA TYR A 200 0.72 -8.68 0.30
C TYR A 200 1.75 -7.56 0.51
N VAL A 201 1.59 -6.44 -0.21
CA VAL A 201 2.47 -5.25 -0.04
C VAL A 201 2.28 -4.65 1.35
N VAL A 202 1.03 -4.55 1.80
CA VAL A 202 0.68 -4.01 3.12
C VAL A 202 1.26 -4.86 4.25
N ASP A 203 1.12 -6.19 4.17
CA ASP A 203 1.64 -7.14 5.16
C ASP A 203 3.16 -7.08 5.30
N ARG A 204 3.86 -6.86 4.18
CA ARG A 204 5.32 -6.79 4.13
C ARG A 204 5.90 -5.45 4.61
N LEU A 205 5.22 -4.35 4.33
CA LEU A 205 5.77 -3.01 4.52
C LEU A 205 5.14 -2.23 5.67
N CYS A 206 4.01 -2.68 6.24
CA CYS A 206 3.26 -1.88 7.22
C CYS A 206 2.99 -2.61 8.52
N ASP A 207 3.08 -1.86 9.62
CA ASP A 207 2.74 -2.33 10.97
C ASP A 207 1.27 -2.10 11.30
N ARG A 208 0.69 -1.05 10.72
CA ARG A 208 -0.67 -0.57 11.03
C ARG A 208 -1.47 -0.28 9.78
N ILE A 209 -2.78 -0.31 9.96
CA ILE A 209 -3.76 -0.12 8.90
C ILE A 209 -4.78 0.93 9.32
N LEU A 210 -4.98 1.93 8.47
CA LEU A 210 -6.10 2.87 8.53
C LEU A 210 -7.15 2.43 7.52
N VAL A 211 -8.27 1.92 8.00
CA VAL A 211 -9.39 1.47 7.17
C VAL A 211 -10.33 2.63 6.93
N LEU A 212 -10.52 3.02 5.68
CA LEU A 212 -11.55 3.98 5.29
C LEU A 212 -12.80 3.25 4.79
N GLN A 213 -13.97 3.78 5.14
CA GLN A 213 -15.25 3.35 4.59
C GLN A 213 -15.76 4.31 3.50
N GLU A 214 -16.82 3.93 2.83
CA GLU A 214 -17.51 4.82 1.90
C GLU A 214 -17.92 6.13 2.59
N GLY A 215 -17.85 7.23 1.84
CA GLY A 215 -18.09 8.58 2.39
C GLY A 215 -16.88 9.22 3.08
N GLY A 216 -15.69 8.62 2.97
CA GLY A 216 -14.43 9.26 3.39
C GLY A 216 -14.25 9.39 4.89
N ARG A 217 -14.76 8.44 5.67
CA ARG A 217 -14.61 8.36 7.13
C ARG A 217 -13.67 7.26 7.55
N VAL A 218 -13.07 7.40 8.72
CA VAL A 218 -12.30 6.31 9.34
C VAL A 218 -13.28 5.28 9.89
N HIS A 219 -13.16 4.06 9.39
CA HIS A 219 -13.83 2.91 9.99
C HIS A 219 -13.01 2.38 11.17
N ARG A 220 -11.68 2.27 10.97
CA ARG A 220 -10.80 1.69 11.97
C ARG A 220 -9.35 2.11 11.78
N PHE A 221 -8.60 2.19 12.91
CA PHE A 221 -7.15 2.32 12.91
C PHE A 221 -6.57 1.29 13.89
N THR A 222 -5.87 0.28 13.35
CA THR A 222 -5.43 -0.90 14.13
C THR A 222 -4.06 -1.40 13.64
N SER A 223 -3.42 -2.29 14.37
CA SER A 223 -2.24 -2.99 13.87
C SER A 223 -2.64 -4.12 12.92
N VAL A 224 -1.73 -4.48 12.00
CA VAL A 224 -1.90 -5.66 11.13
C VAL A 224 -2.13 -6.90 11.98
N ARG A 225 -1.38 -7.05 13.07
CA ARG A 225 -1.48 -8.18 13.99
C ARG A 225 -2.85 -8.26 14.67
N GLU A 226 -3.36 -7.17 15.23
CA GLU A 226 -4.69 -7.13 15.84
C GLU A 226 -5.77 -7.54 14.85
N LEU A 227 -5.67 -7.04 13.61
CA LEU A 227 -6.59 -7.39 12.54
C LEU A 227 -6.54 -8.89 12.20
N MET A 228 -5.35 -9.46 12.15
CA MET A 228 -5.15 -10.90 11.91
C MET A 228 -5.68 -11.75 13.08
N ASP A 229 -5.58 -11.27 14.31
CA ASP A 229 -6.03 -12.01 15.50
C ASP A 229 -7.55 -12.05 15.66
N GLU A 230 -8.29 -11.13 15.04
CA GLU A 230 -9.76 -11.09 15.08
C GLU A 230 -10.43 -12.18 14.28
N VAL A 231 -9.76 -12.72 13.26
CA VAL A 231 -10.32 -13.80 12.44
C VAL A 231 -10.13 -15.14 13.17
N PRO A 232 -11.17 -15.94 13.32
CA PRO A 232 -11.07 -17.23 14.01
C PRO A 232 -10.35 -18.32 13.20
N TYR A 233 -9.78 -17.95 12.05
CA TYR A 233 -9.09 -18.85 11.13
C TYR A 233 -7.59 -18.61 11.16
N ARG A 234 -6.80 -19.70 11.13
CA ARG A 234 -5.33 -19.67 11.11
C ARG A 234 -4.75 -20.20 9.81
N PHE A 235 -5.51 -21.00 9.08
CA PHE A 235 -5.07 -21.66 7.85
C PHE A 235 -6.10 -21.52 6.75
N THR A 236 -5.62 -21.61 5.51
CA THR A 236 -6.44 -21.75 4.30
C THR A 236 -6.14 -23.08 3.62
N VAL A 237 -7.14 -23.64 2.96
CA VAL A 237 -7.02 -24.78 2.05
C VAL A 237 -7.50 -24.30 0.69
N GLU A 238 -6.56 -24.05 -0.21
CA GLU A 238 -6.81 -23.64 -1.58
C GLU A 238 -6.83 -24.85 -2.48
N VAL A 239 -7.92 -25.04 -3.23
CA VAL A 239 -8.19 -26.20 -4.07
C VAL A 239 -8.34 -25.75 -5.51
N ASN A 240 -7.42 -26.14 -6.37
CA ASN A 240 -7.47 -25.90 -7.80
C ASN A 240 -8.24 -27.01 -8.50
N LEU A 241 -9.21 -26.63 -9.33
CA LEU A 241 -10.11 -27.57 -9.99
C LEU A 241 -9.68 -27.82 -11.45
N LYS A 242 -9.77 -29.08 -11.88
CA LYS A 242 -9.67 -29.49 -13.30
C LYS A 242 -10.98 -29.27 -14.04
N ARG A 243 -12.09 -29.43 -13.32
CA ARG A 243 -13.46 -29.28 -13.84
C ARG A 243 -14.27 -28.51 -12.82
N ASP A 244 -15.15 -27.69 -13.34
CA ASP A 244 -16.03 -26.89 -12.50
C ASP A 244 -16.93 -27.73 -11.61
N VAL A 245 -17.27 -27.18 -10.45
CA VAL A 245 -18.20 -27.73 -9.47
C VAL A 245 -19.24 -26.69 -9.12
N ASP A 246 -20.46 -27.10 -8.83
CA ASP A 246 -21.47 -26.17 -8.36
C ASP A 246 -21.18 -25.70 -6.92
N ASP A 247 -21.65 -24.49 -6.59
CA ASP A 247 -21.39 -23.86 -5.30
C ASP A 247 -22.02 -24.63 -4.14
N ALA A 248 -23.11 -25.35 -4.36
CA ALA A 248 -23.77 -26.18 -3.34
C ALA A 248 -22.89 -27.38 -2.96
N LEU A 249 -22.20 -27.99 -3.93
CA LEU A 249 -21.26 -29.08 -3.68
C LEU A 249 -19.99 -28.54 -3.00
N ALA A 250 -19.46 -27.42 -3.47
CA ALA A 250 -18.30 -26.78 -2.86
C ALA A 250 -18.56 -26.40 -1.40
N ALA A 251 -19.74 -25.84 -1.09
CA ALA A 251 -20.15 -25.45 0.26
C ALA A 251 -20.30 -26.64 1.22
N LYS A 252 -20.57 -27.85 0.72
CA LYS A 252 -20.62 -29.08 1.54
C LYS A 252 -19.25 -29.50 2.07
N VAL A 253 -18.16 -29.03 1.48
CA VAL A 253 -16.81 -29.33 1.99
C VAL A 253 -16.57 -28.61 3.30
N ALA A 254 -16.69 -27.29 3.32
CA ALA A 254 -16.56 -26.44 4.51
C ALA A 254 -17.11 -25.04 4.25
N GLN A 255 -17.35 -24.28 5.33
CA GLN A 255 -17.64 -22.86 5.34
C GLN A 255 -16.72 -22.17 6.37
N PRO A 256 -16.32 -20.90 6.14
CA PRO A 256 -16.63 -20.11 4.95
C PRO A 256 -15.85 -20.59 3.71
N LEU A 257 -16.40 -20.31 2.55
CA LEU A 257 -15.84 -20.68 1.24
C LEU A 257 -15.69 -19.41 0.39
N ARG A 258 -14.56 -19.29 -0.27
CA ARG A 258 -14.33 -18.31 -1.35
C ARG A 258 -14.09 -19.03 -2.65
N ARG A 259 -14.60 -18.43 -3.73
CA ARG A 259 -14.43 -18.96 -5.07
C ARG A 259 -13.81 -17.94 -5.99
N TYR A 260 -12.81 -18.36 -6.74
CA TYR A 260 -12.13 -17.57 -7.77
C TYR A 260 -12.01 -18.43 -9.02
N GLU A 261 -12.92 -18.28 -9.97
CA GLU A 261 -12.96 -19.11 -11.19
C GLU A 261 -12.88 -20.61 -10.88
N MET A 262 -11.74 -21.24 -11.16
CA MET A 262 -11.47 -22.66 -10.94
C MET A 262 -10.76 -22.96 -9.60
N THR A 263 -10.72 -22.00 -8.67
CA THR A 263 -10.09 -22.16 -7.35
C THR A 263 -11.11 -21.97 -6.25
N LEU A 264 -11.14 -22.92 -5.31
CA LEU A 264 -11.93 -22.86 -4.07
C LEU A 264 -10.99 -22.63 -2.90
N ARG A 265 -11.31 -21.69 -2.02
CA ARG A 265 -10.52 -21.37 -0.84
C ARG A 265 -11.36 -21.53 0.41
N TYR A 266 -10.98 -22.48 1.26
CA TYR A 266 -11.59 -22.77 2.53
C TYR A 266 -10.74 -22.24 3.67
N PHE A 267 -11.36 -21.96 4.81
CA PHE A 267 -10.70 -21.42 6.00
C PHE A 267 -10.78 -22.41 7.15
N ALA A 268 -9.69 -22.58 7.88
CA ALA A 268 -9.55 -23.53 8.96
C ALA A 268 -9.01 -22.83 10.22
N ALA A 269 -9.60 -23.15 11.38
CA ALA A 269 -9.19 -22.57 12.65
C ALA A 269 -7.88 -23.17 13.17
N ASP A 270 -7.63 -24.43 12.88
CA ASP A 270 -6.50 -25.22 13.35
C ASP A 270 -6.09 -26.30 12.33
N GLU A 271 -4.99 -27.00 12.60
CA GLU A 271 -4.49 -28.10 11.75
C GLU A 271 -5.48 -29.28 11.66
N GLN A 272 -6.25 -29.54 12.70
CA GLN A 272 -7.27 -30.61 12.65
C GLN A 272 -8.40 -30.24 11.69
N ALA A 273 -8.78 -28.95 11.64
CA ALA A 273 -9.74 -28.46 10.67
C ALA A 273 -9.17 -28.54 9.24
N VAL A 274 -7.89 -28.24 9.03
CA VAL A 274 -7.22 -28.43 7.73
C VAL A 274 -7.34 -29.89 7.29
N HIS A 275 -7.01 -30.85 8.15
CA HIS A 275 -7.14 -32.28 7.83
C HIS A 275 -8.59 -32.70 7.53
N ARG A 276 -9.58 -32.19 8.27
CA ARG A 276 -10.99 -32.46 8.00
C ARG A 276 -11.41 -31.93 6.62
N ILE A 277 -11.02 -30.69 6.30
CA ILE A 277 -11.32 -30.05 5.01
C ILE A 277 -10.65 -30.84 3.87
N SER A 278 -9.36 -31.14 3.96
CA SER A 278 -8.63 -31.90 2.94
C SER A 278 -9.25 -33.26 2.66
N ARG A 279 -9.65 -34.00 3.71
CA ARG A 279 -10.37 -35.28 3.55
C ARG A 279 -11.71 -35.11 2.83
N ARG A 280 -12.47 -34.05 3.15
CA ARG A 280 -13.75 -33.76 2.48
C ARG A 280 -13.55 -33.32 1.03
N VAL A 281 -12.52 -32.54 0.73
CA VAL A 281 -12.12 -32.18 -0.63
C VAL A 281 -11.90 -33.46 -1.45
N LEU A 282 -11.05 -34.37 -0.97
CA LEU A 282 -10.76 -35.62 -1.67
C LEU A 282 -12.01 -36.50 -1.82
N LYS A 283 -12.85 -36.56 -0.79
CA LYS A 283 -14.07 -37.40 -0.80
C LYS A 283 -15.18 -36.86 -1.72
N LEU A 284 -15.42 -35.54 -1.70
CA LEU A 284 -16.56 -34.91 -2.38
C LEU A 284 -16.21 -34.41 -3.77
N LEU A 285 -15.00 -33.91 -3.95
CA LEU A 285 -14.55 -33.28 -5.21
C LEU A 285 -13.65 -34.22 -6.04
N GLY A 286 -12.87 -35.09 -5.37
CA GLY A 286 -12.13 -36.23 -5.95
C GLY A 286 -11.42 -35.89 -7.26
N GLU A 287 -11.81 -36.54 -8.36
CA GLU A 287 -11.21 -36.41 -9.69
C GLU A 287 -11.32 -35.01 -10.31
N ARG A 288 -12.17 -34.14 -9.76
CA ARG A 288 -12.32 -32.75 -10.19
C ARG A 288 -11.19 -31.84 -9.66
N VAL A 289 -10.43 -32.30 -8.66
CA VAL A 289 -9.32 -31.58 -8.07
C VAL A 289 -8.06 -31.80 -8.91
N GLN A 290 -7.37 -30.70 -9.23
CA GLN A 290 -6.04 -30.73 -9.83
C GLN A 290 -4.98 -30.93 -8.75
N ASP A 291 -4.99 -30.03 -7.77
CA ASP A 291 -4.14 -30.02 -6.59
C ASP A 291 -4.81 -29.22 -5.47
N TYR A 292 -4.22 -29.27 -4.28
CA TYR A 292 -4.58 -28.35 -3.21
C TYR A 292 -3.36 -27.98 -2.39
N VAL A 293 -3.35 -26.73 -1.88
CA VAL A 293 -2.27 -26.18 -1.06
C VAL A 293 -2.86 -25.68 0.26
N THR A 294 -2.13 -25.88 1.34
CA THR A 294 -2.45 -25.33 2.65
C THR A 294 -1.45 -24.22 2.99
N ALA A 295 -1.95 -23.10 3.48
CA ALA A 295 -1.13 -21.95 3.86
C ALA A 295 -1.69 -21.30 5.12
N PRO A 296 -0.88 -20.55 5.88
CA PRO A 296 -1.42 -19.64 6.89
C PRO A 296 -2.39 -18.63 6.27
N VAL A 297 -3.37 -18.18 7.05
CA VAL A 297 -4.24 -17.07 6.65
C VAL A 297 -3.38 -15.81 6.44
N SER A 298 -3.60 -15.13 5.34
CA SER A 298 -2.92 -13.88 4.99
C SER A 298 -3.81 -12.67 5.26
N LEU A 299 -3.22 -11.47 5.30
CA LEU A 299 -3.98 -10.22 5.39
C LEU A 299 -5.01 -10.08 4.27
N LYS A 300 -4.72 -10.61 3.07
CA LYS A 300 -5.67 -10.68 1.96
C LYS A 300 -6.93 -11.46 2.33
N ASP A 301 -6.77 -12.55 3.05
CA ASP A 301 -7.89 -13.39 3.48
C ASP A 301 -8.75 -12.68 4.51
N VAL A 302 -8.11 -12.04 5.48
CA VAL A 302 -8.79 -11.23 6.51
C VAL A 302 -9.59 -10.12 5.86
N TYR A 303 -8.99 -9.39 4.92
CA TYR A 303 -9.66 -8.32 4.19
C TYR A 303 -10.90 -8.80 3.43
N TYR A 304 -10.85 -9.99 2.85
CA TYR A 304 -12.00 -10.59 2.16
C TYR A 304 -13.09 -11.06 3.13
N LEU A 305 -12.72 -11.64 4.27
CA LEU A 305 -13.68 -12.09 5.28
C LEU A 305 -14.46 -10.93 5.89
N MET A 306 -13.80 -9.81 6.17
CA MET A 306 -14.43 -8.61 6.72
C MET A 306 -15.42 -7.91 5.77
N ARG A 307 -15.26 -8.07 4.46
CA ARG A 307 -16.17 -7.45 3.47
C ARG A 307 -17.56 -8.09 3.40
N GLU A 308 -17.74 -9.28 3.94
CA GLU A 308 -19.05 -9.96 3.96
C GLU A 308 -19.87 -9.61 5.20
N GLU A 309 -19.27 -9.02 6.23
CA GLU A 309 -19.97 -8.60 7.44
C GLU A 309 -20.49 -7.15 7.36
N SER A 310 -20.20 -6.44 6.25
CA SER A 310 -20.62 -5.07 5.99
C SER A 310 -21.69 -5.00 4.91
#